data_26e586d324f62727e628e0c3efad30e0
#
_entry.id   26e586d324f62727e628e0c3efad30e0
#
_cell.length_a   1.000
_cell.length_b   1.000
_cell.length_c   1.000
_cell.angle_alpha   90.00
_cell.angle_beta   90.00
_cell.angle_gamma   90.00
#
_symmetry.space_group_name_H-M   'P 1'
#
loop_
_entity.id
_entity.type
_entity.pdbx_description
1 polymer ?
#
loop_
_entity_poly.entity_id
_entity_poly.type
_entity_poly.pdbx_seq_one_letter_code
_entity_poly.pdbx_strand_id
1 'polypeptide(L)'
;HTPWRTIQVTDDARKLLASRLVLNLNEPCAYADVSWIKPVKYVGVWWYMISGKGTWAYTDDYPTVKLGQTDYANASRNGRHGATNENVRRYIDFAAEHGFDQVLVEGWNEGWEDWANCNKDYVFDFVTPYPDIDIAALNKYAHSKGVKLMMHHETSSSVRNYERHLDQALDLMDKYGYNSIKSGYVGD
;
A
#
# COMPACT_ATOMS: atom_id res chain seq x y z
N HIS A 1 18.26 -5.46 23.07
CA HIS A 1 17.10 -6.21 23.56
C HIS A 1 16.74 -7.30 22.57
N THR A 2 16.39 -8.48 23.06
CA THR A 2 15.88 -9.58 22.21
C THR A 2 14.35 -9.59 22.32
N PRO A 3 13.63 -9.93 21.23
CA PRO A 3 12.18 -10.07 21.30
C PRO A 3 11.79 -11.27 22.19
N TRP A 4 10.60 -11.22 22.73
CA TRP A 4 10.02 -12.33 23.46
C TRP A 4 9.92 -13.57 22.56
N ARG A 5 10.32 -14.72 23.10
CA ARG A 5 10.13 -16.03 22.48
C ARG A 5 9.33 -16.88 23.41
N THR A 6 8.20 -17.41 22.92
CA THR A 6 7.28 -18.19 23.73
C THR A 6 6.99 -19.53 23.07
N ILE A 7 6.71 -20.53 23.89
CA ILE A 7 6.28 -21.84 23.45
C ILE A 7 4.95 -22.12 24.12
N GLN A 8 3.93 -22.41 23.33
CA GLN A 8 2.65 -22.86 23.83
C GLN A 8 2.53 -24.38 23.68
N VAL A 9 2.20 -25.05 24.78
CA VAL A 9 1.93 -26.47 24.78
C VAL A 9 0.50 -26.69 25.20
N THR A 10 -0.25 -27.46 24.44
CA THR A 10 -1.66 -27.74 24.70
C THR A 10 -2.06 -29.10 24.15
N ASP A 11 -3.02 -29.72 24.79
CA ASP A 11 -3.71 -30.94 24.38
C ASP A 11 -4.88 -30.70 23.41
N ASP A 12 -5.23 -29.44 23.16
CA ASP A 12 -6.34 -29.04 22.30
C ASP A 12 -5.91 -27.89 21.40
N ALA A 13 -5.80 -28.18 20.09
CA ALA A 13 -5.37 -27.20 19.08
C ALA A 13 -6.24 -25.92 19.06
N ARG A 14 -7.51 -26.00 19.44
CA ARG A 14 -8.39 -24.82 19.51
C ARG A 14 -7.92 -23.79 20.53
N LYS A 15 -7.22 -24.21 21.59
CA LYS A 15 -6.66 -23.33 22.61
C LYS A 15 -5.52 -22.47 22.07
N LEU A 16 -4.83 -22.89 21.00
CA LEU A 16 -3.82 -22.08 20.33
C LEU A 16 -4.44 -20.86 19.67
N LEU A 17 -5.57 -21.03 19.00
CA LEU A 17 -6.30 -19.93 18.36
C LEU A 17 -6.89 -18.94 19.38
N ALA A 18 -7.29 -19.44 20.54
CA ALA A 18 -7.86 -18.62 21.59
C ALA A 18 -6.81 -17.98 22.52
N SER A 19 -5.53 -18.24 22.29
CA SER A 19 -4.46 -17.75 23.14
C SER A 19 -4.34 -16.22 23.08
N ARG A 20 -4.24 -15.60 24.26
CA ARG A 20 -3.96 -14.17 24.42
C ARG A 20 -2.53 -13.89 24.86
N LEU A 21 -1.64 -14.87 24.73
CA LEU A 21 -0.27 -14.75 25.24
C LEU A 21 0.45 -13.55 24.63
N VAL A 22 0.27 -13.30 23.32
CA VAL A 22 0.88 -12.13 22.65
C VAL A 22 0.42 -10.82 23.30
N LEU A 23 -0.86 -10.70 23.62
CA LEU A 23 -1.41 -9.50 24.26
C LEU A 23 -0.87 -9.32 25.69
N ASN A 24 -0.64 -10.42 26.41
CA ASN A 24 -0.13 -10.39 27.78
C ASN A 24 1.36 -10.02 27.87
N LEU A 25 2.10 -10.13 26.76
CA LEU A 25 3.54 -9.82 26.70
C LEU A 25 3.84 -8.42 26.18
N ASN A 26 2.83 -7.74 25.65
CA ASN A 26 2.98 -6.37 25.17
C ASN A 26 2.66 -5.35 26.26
N GLU A 27 3.27 -4.18 26.14
CA GLU A 27 2.87 -3.04 26.96
C GLU A 27 1.39 -2.68 26.69
N PRO A 28 0.71 -2.07 27.65
CA PRO A 28 -0.63 -1.53 27.43
C PRO A 28 -0.64 -0.56 26.24
N CYS A 29 -1.80 -0.44 25.58
CA CYS A 29 -1.98 0.51 24.49
C CYS A 29 -1.61 1.94 24.95
N ALA A 30 -0.73 2.60 24.20
CA ALA A 30 -0.30 3.97 24.51
C ALA A 30 -1.38 5.03 24.24
N TYR A 31 -2.41 4.69 23.43
CA TYR A 31 -3.50 5.59 23.09
C TYR A 31 -4.68 5.40 24.04
N ALA A 32 -5.14 6.52 24.63
CA ALA A 32 -6.32 6.51 25.50
C ALA A 32 -7.63 6.33 24.74
N ASP A 33 -7.70 6.80 23.49
CA ASP A 33 -8.83 6.64 22.59
C ASP A 33 -8.42 5.85 21.35
N VAL A 34 -9.10 4.74 21.13
CA VAL A 34 -8.92 3.85 19.95
C VAL A 34 -10.21 3.71 19.15
N SER A 35 -11.20 4.56 19.38
CA SER A 35 -12.50 4.53 18.71
C SER A 35 -12.43 4.76 17.20
N TRP A 36 -11.33 5.34 16.72
CA TRP A 36 -11.02 5.54 15.31
C TRP A 36 -10.65 4.24 14.57
N ILE A 37 -10.24 3.20 15.29
CA ILE A 37 -9.94 1.88 14.69
C ILE A 37 -11.27 1.18 14.41
N LYS A 38 -11.60 1.06 13.13
CA LYS A 38 -12.83 0.40 12.68
C LYS A 38 -12.53 -0.59 11.57
N PRO A 39 -13.19 -1.75 11.55
CA PRO A 39 -13.16 -2.64 10.38
C PRO A 39 -13.68 -1.90 9.15
N VAL A 40 -12.99 -2.07 8.02
CA VAL A 40 -13.39 -1.48 6.74
C VAL A 40 -13.48 -2.53 5.65
N LYS A 41 -14.39 -2.32 4.72
CA LYS A 41 -14.47 -3.10 3.48
C LYS A 41 -13.77 -2.30 2.39
N TYR A 42 -12.85 -2.92 1.68
CA TYR A 42 -12.21 -2.25 0.56
C TYR A 42 -12.17 -3.12 -0.70
N VAL A 43 -12.08 -2.47 -1.84
CA VAL A 43 -11.81 -3.07 -3.14
C VAL A 43 -10.48 -2.51 -3.66
N GLY A 44 -9.72 -3.28 -4.42
CA GLY A 44 -8.37 -2.86 -4.82
C GLY A 44 -8.14 -2.89 -6.33
N VAL A 45 -7.45 -1.86 -6.82
CA VAL A 45 -6.81 -1.84 -8.15
C VAL A 45 -5.58 -2.76 -8.09
N TRP A 46 -5.81 -4.04 -7.85
CA TRP A 46 -4.82 -5.09 -7.65
C TRP A 46 -5.16 -6.33 -8.48
N TRP A 47 -6.41 -6.78 -8.44
CA TRP A 47 -6.86 -7.91 -9.24
C TRP A 47 -6.73 -7.67 -10.75
N TYR A 48 -6.83 -6.41 -11.17
CA TYR A 48 -6.63 -6.03 -12.57
C TYR A 48 -5.24 -6.44 -13.06
N MET A 49 -4.20 -6.26 -12.24
CA MET A 49 -2.83 -6.66 -12.55
C MET A 49 -2.61 -8.17 -12.36
N ILE A 50 -3.08 -8.75 -11.25
CA ILE A 50 -2.97 -10.20 -11.01
C ILE A 50 -3.64 -11.03 -12.10
N SER A 51 -4.75 -10.55 -12.65
CA SER A 51 -5.46 -11.24 -13.75
C SER A 51 -4.78 -11.05 -15.11
N GLY A 52 -3.65 -10.34 -15.19
CA GLY A 52 -2.91 -10.06 -16.41
C GLY A 52 -3.57 -9.05 -17.35
N LYS A 53 -4.62 -8.36 -16.90
CA LYS A 53 -5.31 -7.30 -17.69
C LYS A 53 -4.55 -5.99 -17.67
N GLY A 54 -3.68 -5.79 -16.69
CA GLY A 54 -2.84 -4.61 -16.55
C GLY A 54 -1.51 -4.93 -15.89
N THR A 55 -0.68 -3.90 -15.69
CA THR A 55 0.62 -3.98 -15.01
C THR A 55 0.66 -2.97 -13.86
N TRP A 56 1.51 -3.23 -12.86
CA TRP A 56 1.84 -2.22 -11.84
C TRP A 56 2.75 -1.14 -12.41
N ALA A 57 3.62 -1.52 -13.38
CA ALA A 57 4.57 -0.64 -14.03
C ALA A 57 3.89 0.33 -15.01
N TYR A 58 4.41 1.56 -15.05
CA TYR A 58 3.97 2.61 -15.97
C TYR A 58 4.58 2.45 -17.37
N THR A 59 5.84 1.99 -17.43
CA THR A 59 6.65 1.94 -18.66
C THR A 59 7.33 0.57 -18.83
N ASP A 60 7.70 0.24 -20.05
CA ASP A 60 8.56 -0.89 -20.40
C ASP A 60 9.99 -0.40 -20.78
N ASP A 61 10.27 0.91 -20.71
CA ASP A 61 11.57 1.49 -21.14
C ASP A 61 12.71 1.16 -20.15
N TYR A 62 12.38 0.86 -18.88
CA TYR A 62 13.37 0.68 -17.82
C TYR A 62 13.37 -0.74 -17.26
N PRO A 63 14.36 -1.58 -17.63
CA PRO A 63 14.51 -2.91 -17.04
C PRO A 63 15.03 -2.86 -15.58
N THR A 64 15.61 -1.72 -15.18
CA THR A 64 16.08 -1.44 -13.83
C THR A 64 15.70 -0.01 -13.44
N VAL A 65 15.37 0.16 -12.15
CA VAL A 65 14.96 1.44 -11.58
C VAL A 65 15.92 1.87 -10.51
N LYS A 66 16.21 3.15 -10.45
CA LYS A 66 16.98 3.75 -9.39
C LYS A 66 16.33 5.03 -8.92
N LEU A 67 15.89 5.02 -7.67
CA LEU A 67 15.22 6.14 -7.02
C LEU A 67 15.95 7.47 -7.24
N GLY A 68 15.21 8.49 -7.67
CA GLY A 68 15.71 9.83 -7.94
C GLY A 68 16.63 9.97 -9.17
N GLN A 69 16.81 8.90 -9.96
CA GLN A 69 17.64 8.90 -11.18
C GLN A 69 16.87 8.46 -12.44
N THR A 70 15.85 7.61 -12.27
CA THR A 70 15.02 7.18 -13.39
C THR A 70 14.10 8.32 -13.82
N ASP A 71 14.13 8.66 -15.11
CA ASP A 71 13.39 9.79 -15.66
C ASP A 71 12.01 9.36 -16.19
N TYR A 72 11.04 9.29 -15.31
CA TYR A 72 9.67 8.95 -15.69
C TYR A 72 8.96 10.03 -16.52
N ALA A 73 9.42 11.29 -16.48
CA ALA A 73 8.82 12.37 -17.26
C ALA A 73 9.01 12.17 -18.76
N ASN A 74 10.11 11.52 -19.17
CA ASN A 74 10.42 11.20 -20.55
C ASN A 74 10.17 9.74 -20.96
N ALA A 75 9.65 8.92 -20.03
CA ALA A 75 9.35 7.53 -20.31
C ALA A 75 8.07 7.36 -21.15
N SER A 76 8.07 6.34 -22.01
CA SER A 76 6.90 5.98 -22.80
C SER A 76 5.91 5.16 -21.95
N ARG A 77 4.64 5.52 -22.00
CA ARG A 77 3.59 4.73 -21.33
C ARG A 77 3.47 3.36 -22.01
N ASN A 78 3.43 2.29 -21.23
CA ASN A 78 3.23 0.94 -21.79
C ASN A 78 1.76 0.65 -22.20
N GLY A 79 0.84 1.54 -21.86
CA GLY A 79 -0.58 1.41 -22.21
C GLY A 79 -1.34 0.33 -21.40
N ARG A 80 -0.67 -0.31 -20.43
CA ARG A 80 -1.24 -1.39 -19.61
C ARG A 80 -1.24 -1.07 -18.12
N HIS A 81 -0.74 0.11 -17.72
CA HIS A 81 -0.70 0.54 -16.33
C HIS A 81 -2.10 0.52 -15.70
N GLY A 82 -2.25 -0.20 -14.60
CA GLY A 82 -3.54 -0.41 -13.94
C GLY A 82 -3.99 0.75 -13.05
N ALA A 83 -3.07 1.50 -12.48
CA ALA A 83 -3.35 2.60 -11.53
C ALA A 83 -3.53 3.96 -12.23
N THR A 84 -4.18 4.00 -13.38
CA THR A 84 -4.47 5.26 -14.09
C THR A 84 -5.62 6.03 -13.43
N ASN A 85 -5.68 7.34 -13.64
CA ASN A 85 -6.79 8.19 -13.19
C ASN A 85 -8.16 7.63 -13.60
N GLU A 86 -8.29 7.18 -14.85
CA GLU A 86 -9.55 6.62 -15.36
C GLU A 86 -9.94 5.34 -14.63
N ASN A 87 -9.01 4.38 -14.52
CA ASN A 87 -9.30 3.10 -13.91
C ASN A 87 -9.60 3.24 -12.41
N VAL A 88 -8.83 4.05 -11.69
CA VAL A 88 -9.07 4.30 -10.25
C VAL A 88 -10.44 4.95 -10.02
N ARG A 89 -10.87 5.89 -10.89
CA ARG A 89 -12.23 6.47 -10.80
C ARG A 89 -13.31 5.41 -10.94
N ARG A 90 -13.16 4.46 -11.85
CA ARG A 90 -14.11 3.34 -12.01
C ARG A 90 -14.21 2.49 -10.74
N TYR A 91 -13.07 2.22 -10.06
CA TYR A 91 -13.07 1.52 -8.78
C TYR A 91 -13.71 2.34 -7.66
N ILE A 92 -13.53 3.65 -7.64
CA ILE A 92 -14.19 4.55 -6.68
C ILE A 92 -15.70 4.52 -6.88
N ASP A 93 -16.18 4.63 -8.13
CA ASP A 93 -17.60 4.57 -8.44
C ASP A 93 -18.22 3.24 -8.05
N PHE A 94 -17.53 2.13 -8.35
CA PHE A 94 -17.93 0.79 -7.94
C PHE A 94 -18.00 0.67 -6.40
N ALA A 95 -16.99 1.17 -5.70
CA ALA A 95 -16.96 1.14 -4.25
C ALA A 95 -18.14 1.90 -3.63
N ALA A 96 -18.44 3.09 -4.15
CA ALA A 96 -19.56 3.92 -3.71
C ALA A 96 -20.91 3.23 -3.96
N GLU A 97 -21.09 2.64 -5.14
CA GLU A 97 -22.32 1.95 -5.52
C GLU A 97 -22.59 0.70 -4.66
N HIS A 98 -21.54 -0.03 -4.30
CA HIS A 98 -21.64 -1.31 -3.61
C HIS A 98 -21.32 -1.27 -2.10
N GLY A 99 -21.21 -0.08 -1.53
CA GLY A 99 -21.03 0.10 -0.08
C GLY A 99 -19.69 -0.39 0.45
N PHE A 100 -18.61 -0.20 -0.32
CA PHE A 100 -17.25 -0.32 0.17
C PHE A 100 -16.80 1.01 0.77
N ASP A 101 -16.00 0.93 1.83
CA ASP A 101 -15.53 2.09 2.56
C ASP A 101 -14.30 2.72 1.87
N GLN A 102 -13.48 1.88 1.22
CA GLN A 102 -12.18 2.30 0.69
C GLN A 102 -11.82 1.62 -0.63
N VAL A 103 -10.93 2.27 -1.37
CA VAL A 103 -10.27 1.74 -2.56
C VAL A 103 -8.76 1.73 -2.35
N LEU A 104 -8.17 0.54 -2.39
CA LEU A 104 -6.72 0.34 -2.42
C LEU A 104 -6.22 0.57 -3.84
N VAL A 105 -5.13 1.33 -4.00
CA VAL A 105 -4.48 1.56 -5.30
C VAL A 105 -3.04 1.08 -5.26
N GLU A 106 -2.78 -0.11 -5.77
CA GLU A 106 -1.42 -0.59 -6.02
C GLU A 106 -0.89 -0.03 -7.34
N GLY A 107 0.41 0.20 -7.45
CA GLY A 107 1.01 0.73 -8.67
C GLY A 107 0.87 2.23 -8.84
N TRP A 108 0.52 2.97 -7.80
CA TRP A 108 0.32 4.42 -7.90
C TRP A 108 1.62 5.22 -7.99
N ASN A 109 2.70 4.71 -7.40
CA ASN A 109 3.99 5.39 -7.23
C ASN A 109 5.09 4.80 -8.11
N GLU A 110 6.16 5.55 -8.30
CA GLU A 110 7.31 5.13 -9.10
C GLU A 110 8.02 3.91 -8.50
N GLY A 111 8.55 3.02 -9.38
CA GLY A 111 9.43 1.92 -9.00
C GLY A 111 8.96 0.51 -9.38
N TRP A 112 7.77 0.33 -9.88
CA TRP A 112 7.19 -0.99 -10.14
C TRP A 112 7.77 -1.74 -11.35
N GLU A 113 8.58 -1.10 -12.16
CA GLU A 113 9.24 -1.74 -13.32
C GLU A 113 10.23 -2.82 -12.88
N ASP A 114 10.84 -2.63 -11.72
CA ASP A 114 11.97 -3.45 -11.23
C ASP A 114 11.75 -3.99 -9.81
N TRP A 115 10.50 -4.18 -9.39
CA TRP A 115 10.19 -4.52 -8.00
C TRP A 115 10.32 -6.00 -7.67
N ALA A 116 10.13 -6.89 -8.65
CA ALA A 116 10.07 -8.32 -8.41
C ALA A 116 11.43 -8.93 -8.08
N ASN A 117 11.43 -9.94 -7.21
CA ASN A 117 12.59 -10.76 -6.84
C ASN A 117 13.73 -10.06 -6.09
N CYS A 118 13.45 -9.09 -5.21
CA CYS A 118 14.55 -8.28 -4.71
C CYS A 118 14.42 -7.79 -3.30
N ASN A 119 15.59 -7.68 -2.67
CA ASN A 119 15.92 -6.80 -1.57
C ASN A 119 16.54 -5.52 -2.16
N LYS A 120 15.81 -4.75 -2.95
CA LYS A 120 16.37 -3.60 -3.66
C LYS A 120 16.13 -2.30 -2.88
N ASP A 121 17.22 -1.70 -2.44
CA ASP A 121 17.21 -0.52 -1.56
C ASP A 121 16.79 0.81 -2.22
N TYR A 122 16.61 0.87 -3.53
CA TYR A 122 16.43 2.15 -4.24
C TYR A 122 15.44 2.05 -5.39
N VAL A 123 14.43 1.20 -5.23
CA VAL A 123 13.43 0.97 -6.27
C VAL A 123 12.22 1.87 -6.08
N PHE A 124 11.60 1.84 -4.91
CA PHE A 124 10.37 2.58 -4.68
C PHE A 124 10.57 3.98 -4.14
N ASP A 125 9.83 4.91 -4.71
CA ASP A 125 9.52 6.21 -4.15
C ASP A 125 8.12 6.15 -3.48
N PHE A 126 8.02 6.58 -2.23
CA PHE A 126 6.78 6.52 -1.46
C PHE A 126 5.99 7.83 -1.45
N VAL A 127 6.39 8.82 -2.25
CA VAL A 127 5.76 10.13 -2.32
C VAL A 127 5.47 10.62 -3.74
N THR A 128 6.10 10.02 -4.75
CA THR A 128 5.97 10.45 -6.14
C THR A 128 5.04 9.51 -6.92
N PRO A 129 3.86 9.99 -7.35
CA PRO A 129 2.98 9.22 -8.22
C PRO A 129 3.54 9.13 -9.64
N TYR A 130 3.15 8.09 -10.37
CA TYR A 130 3.40 8.03 -11.80
C TYR A 130 2.73 9.18 -12.56
N PRO A 131 3.21 9.55 -13.77
CA PRO A 131 2.70 10.70 -14.51
C PRO A 131 1.22 10.62 -14.93
N ASP A 132 0.63 9.44 -14.94
CA ASP A 132 -0.76 9.20 -15.36
C ASP A 132 -1.75 9.03 -14.20
N ILE A 133 -1.30 9.29 -12.96
CA ILE A 133 -2.15 9.29 -11.78
C ILE A 133 -2.02 10.60 -10.99
N ASP A 134 -3.16 11.22 -10.69
CA ASP A 134 -3.28 12.40 -9.84
C ASP A 134 -3.95 12.02 -8.52
N ILE A 135 -3.15 11.70 -7.51
CA ILE A 135 -3.64 11.26 -6.20
C ILE A 135 -4.45 12.35 -5.48
N ALA A 136 -4.15 13.62 -5.72
CA ALA A 136 -4.90 14.73 -5.12
C ALA A 136 -6.32 14.82 -5.69
N ALA A 137 -6.44 14.80 -7.02
CA ALA A 137 -7.73 14.83 -7.71
C ALA A 137 -8.55 13.56 -7.41
N LEU A 138 -7.91 12.39 -7.38
CA LEU A 138 -8.57 11.12 -7.06
C LEU A 138 -9.07 11.08 -5.62
N ASN A 139 -8.29 11.58 -4.69
CA ASN A 139 -8.68 11.63 -3.29
C ASN A 139 -9.87 12.57 -3.09
N LYS A 140 -9.85 13.75 -3.71
CA LYS A 140 -11.01 14.66 -3.72
C LYS A 140 -12.25 14.01 -4.33
N TYR A 141 -12.09 13.28 -5.42
CA TYR A 141 -13.17 12.56 -6.08
C TYR A 141 -13.75 11.46 -5.17
N ALA A 142 -12.90 10.63 -4.58
CA ALA A 142 -13.33 9.58 -3.66
C ALA A 142 -14.13 10.15 -2.48
N HIS A 143 -13.65 11.21 -1.85
CA HIS A 143 -14.36 11.88 -0.75
C HIS A 143 -15.71 12.42 -1.19
N SER A 144 -15.83 12.95 -2.40
CA SER A 144 -17.12 13.42 -2.94
C SER A 144 -18.14 12.30 -3.12
N LYS A 145 -17.69 11.05 -3.20
CA LYS A 145 -18.51 9.83 -3.30
C LYS A 145 -18.72 9.13 -1.95
N GLY A 146 -18.17 9.67 -0.85
CA GLY A 146 -18.21 9.03 0.46
C GLY A 146 -17.25 7.84 0.63
N VAL A 147 -16.30 7.69 -0.28
CA VAL A 147 -15.26 6.65 -0.27
C VAL A 147 -13.92 7.27 0.08
N LYS A 148 -13.03 6.50 0.72
CA LYS A 148 -11.63 6.91 0.94
C LYS A 148 -10.68 6.09 0.08
N LEU A 149 -9.52 6.65 -0.21
CA LEU A 149 -8.42 5.86 -0.76
C LEU A 149 -7.62 5.23 0.39
N MET A 150 -7.16 4.00 0.18
CA MET A 150 -6.22 3.31 1.05
C MET A 150 -4.83 3.43 0.44
N MET A 151 -3.86 3.85 1.24
CA MET A 151 -2.47 3.95 0.80
C MET A 151 -1.86 2.56 0.62
N HIS A 152 -1.00 2.41 -0.37
CA HIS A 152 -0.20 1.21 -0.58
C HIS A 152 1.29 1.55 -0.57
N HIS A 153 2.05 0.89 0.29
CA HIS A 153 3.51 0.94 0.32
C HIS A 153 4.08 -0.45 0.05
N GLU A 154 4.50 -0.67 -1.18
CA GLU A 154 5.30 -1.85 -1.53
C GLU A 154 6.75 -1.62 -1.13
N THR A 155 7.37 -2.55 -0.41
CA THR A 155 8.73 -2.38 0.08
C THR A 155 9.78 -3.10 -0.77
N SER A 156 9.36 -4.00 -1.67
CA SER A 156 10.28 -4.89 -2.42
C SER A 156 11.24 -5.63 -1.48
N SER A 157 10.78 -6.01 -0.29
CA SER A 157 11.58 -6.61 0.78
C SER A 157 12.72 -5.72 1.32
N SER A 158 12.73 -4.42 1.02
CA SER A 158 13.71 -3.49 1.57
C SER A 158 13.10 -2.62 2.67
N VAL A 159 13.11 -3.12 3.89
CA VAL A 159 12.75 -2.36 5.09
C VAL A 159 13.61 -1.10 5.21
N ARG A 160 14.90 -1.20 4.92
CA ARG A 160 15.84 -0.08 4.98
C ARG A 160 15.47 1.07 4.05
N ASN A 161 15.00 0.79 2.83
CA ASN A 161 14.51 1.82 1.92
C ASN A 161 13.22 2.45 2.45
N TYR A 162 12.31 1.62 2.95
CA TYR A 162 11.04 2.07 3.51
C TYR A 162 11.23 2.96 4.75
N GLU A 163 12.06 2.54 5.69
CA GLU A 163 12.35 3.33 6.91
C GLU A 163 12.96 4.70 6.62
N ARG A 164 13.81 4.82 5.60
CA ARG A 164 14.36 6.13 5.19
C ARG A 164 13.31 7.14 4.76
N HIS A 165 12.22 6.67 4.18
CA HIS A 165 11.19 7.50 3.56
C HIS A 165 9.90 7.54 4.38
N LEU A 166 9.86 6.84 5.51
CA LEU A 166 8.63 6.61 6.27
C LEU A 166 7.97 7.92 6.71
N ASP A 167 8.74 8.86 7.24
CA ASP A 167 8.20 10.15 7.70
C ASP A 167 7.57 10.92 6.54
N GLN A 168 8.26 11.00 5.40
CA GLN A 168 7.74 11.69 4.22
C GLN A 168 6.49 11.00 3.65
N ALA A 169 6.47 9.66 3.68
CA ALA A 169 5.33 8.88 3.23
C ALA A 169 4.10 9.10 4.15
N LEU A 170 4.32 9.19 5.46
CA LEU A 170 3.25 9.49 6.42
C LEU A 170 2.77 10.95 6.30
N ASP A 171 3.67 11.91 6.09
CA ASP A 171 3.31 13.30 5.81
C ASP A 171 2.44 13.42 4.55
N LEU A 172 2.72 12.63 3.51
CA LEU A 172 1.88 12.57 2.32
C LEU A 172 0.49 12.03 2.64
N MET A 173 0.40 11.00 3.49
CA MET A 173 -0.88 10.44 3.92
C MET A 173 -1.70 11.48 4.70
N ASP A 174 -1.09 12.19 5.64
CA ASP A 174 -1.75 13.25 6.39
C ASP A 174 -2.23 14.38 5.49
N LYS A 175 -1.40 14.81 4.56
CA LYS A 175 -1.74 15.86 3.58
C LYS A 175 -3.03 15.57 2.81
N TYR A 176 -3.27 14.31 2.47
CA TYR A 176 -4.44 13.90 1.69
C TYR A 176 -5.53 13.19 2.51
N GLY A 177 -5.35 13.08 3.82
CA GLY A 177 -6.34 12.49 4.72
C GLY A 177 -6.50 10.97 4.56
N TYR A 178 -5.44 10.26 4.18
CA TYR A 178 -5.41 8.81 4.24
C TYR A 178 -5.37 8.36 5.69
N ASN A 179 -6.19 7.39 6.05
CA ASN A 179 -6.25 6.86 7.41
C ASN A 179 -6.02 5.35 7.50
N SER A 180 -5.62 4.76 6.40
CA SER A 180 -5.30 3.32 6.32
C SER A 180 -4.22 3.07 5.30
N ILE A 181 -3.44 2.04 5.54
CA ILE A 181 -2.30 1.66 4.73
C ILE A 181 -2.23 0.15 4.59
N LYS A 182 -1.89 -0.33 3.40
CA LYS A 182 -1.41 -1.68 3.17
C LYS A 182 0.09 -1.61 2.86
N SER A 183 0.92 -2.21 3.72
CA SER A 183 2.35 -2.42 3.45
C SER A 183 2.56 -3.84 2.93
N GLY A 184 3.27 -3.98 1.81
CA GLY A 184 3.52 -5.27 1.19
C GLY A 184 4.98 -5.70 1.28
N TYR A 185 5.23 -7.02 1.21
CA TYR A 185 6.52 -7.67 1.11
C TYR A 185 7.60 -7.10 2.04
N VAL A 186 7.26 -6.98 3.31
CA VAL A 186 8.20 -6.60 4.36
C VAL A 186 9.01 -7.85 4.71
N GLY A 187 10.09 -8.05 3.98
CA GLY A 187 11.02 -9.14 4.18
C GLY A 187 12.24 -8.76 5.03
N ASP A 188 13.10 -9.73 5.28
CA ASP A 188 14.34 -9.58 6.06
C ASP A 188 15.41 -8.81 5.27
#